data_8cef22d71b3c8b8463f3b8710662e07c
#
_entry.id   8cef22d71b3c8b8463f3b8710662e07c
#
_cell.length_a   1.000
_cell.length_b   1.000
_cell.length_c   1.000
_cell.angle_alpha   90.00
_cell.angle_beta   90.00
_cell.angle_gamma   90.00
#
_symmetry.space_group_name_H-M   'P 1'
#
loop_
_entity.id
_entity.type
_entity.pdbx_description
1 polymer ?
#
loop_
_entity_poly.entity_id
_entity_poly.type
_entity_poly.pdbx_seq_one_letter_code
_entity_poly.pdbx_strand_id
1 'polypeptide(L)'
;EKQTVDFKDRENQNNYFTPEIIFDTLDASNGLIFSSKSFNRDFVINGSFTGNLFATINKKDMDISLALYELMSNGKYFFLTRYIGRASYAKDNSKRHLFKPNNKESIPFKNTRFVSKKISKGSRLVILLNINKHPFEIINYGSGKPVSDETINDAGEPLQIKWHNESFIKIPIRKN
;
A
#
# COMPACT_ATOMS: atom_id res chain seq x y z
N GLU A 1 -6.15 12.31 4.79
CA GLU A 1 -5.12 11.84 5.71
C GLU A 1 -3.76 12.40 5.33
N LYS A 2 -2.87 12.59 6.32
CA LYS A 2 -1.48 13.01 6.11
C LYS A 2 -0.54 11.90 6.58
N GLN A 3 0.58 11.73 5.88
CA GLN A 3 1.62 10.77 6.22
C GLN A 3 2.98 11.42 5.97
N THR A 4 3.93 11.19 6.88
CA THR A 4 5.33 11.61 6.75
C THR A 4 6.21 10.38 6.75
N VAL A 5 7.12 10.27 5.79
CA VAL A 5 8.06 9.15 5.68
C VAL A 5 9.48 9.69 5.61
N ASP A 6 10.25 9.43 6.65
CA ASP A 6 11.69 9.69 6.67
C ASP A 6 12.42 8.44 6.20
N PHE A 7 13.07 8.51 5.06
CA PHE A 7 13.88 7.41 4.52
C PHE A 7 15.21 7.22 5.25
N LYS A 8 15.65 8.22 6.03
CA LYS A 8 16.86 8.14 6.86
C LYS A 8 16.60 7.41 8.18
N ASP A 9 15.34 7.40 8.64
CA ASP A 9 14.90 6.55 9.74
C ASP A 9 14.89 5.08 9.29
N ARG A 10 15.85 4.31 9.76
CA ARG A 10 16.02 2.88 9.45
C ARG A 10 15.44 1.95 10.52
N GLU A 11 14.95 2.48 11.63
CA GLU A 11 14.34 1.71 12.72
C GLU A 11 12.92 1.27 12.34
N ASN A 12 12.16 2.16 11.70
CA ASN A 12 10.79 1.88 11.22
C ASN A 12 10.80 1.32 9.79
N GLN A 13 11.36 0.14 9.61
CA GLN A 13 11.35 -0.55 8.32
C GLN A 13 10.08 -1.37 8.18
N ASN A 14 9.48 -1.32 6.97
CA ASN A 14 8.33 -2.16 6.66
C ASN A 14 8.76 -3.62 6.59
N ASN A 15 8.48 -4.40 7.61
CA ASN A 15 8.84 -5.81 7.65
C ASN A 15 7.67 -6.67 7.14
N TYR A 16 7.58 -6.86 5.81
CA TYR A 16 6.52 -7.66 5.18
C TYR A 16 6.90 -9.13 4.97
N PHE A 17 8.15 -9.50 5.17
CA PHE A 17 8.62 -10.86 4.98
C PHE A 17 8.67 -11.61 6.29
N THR A 18 7.50 -11.99 6.79
CA THR A 18 7.42 -13.02 7.79
C THR A 18 6.89 -14.29 7.12
N PRO A 19 7.35 -15.49 7.53
CA PRO A 19 6.76 -16.76 7.06
C PRO A 19 5.33 -16.96 7.57
N GLU A 20 4.89 -16.14 8.50
CA GLU A 20 3.57 -16.19 9.10
C GLU A 20 2.50 -15.61 8.18
N ILE A 21 1.35 -16.27 8.16
CA ILE A 21 0.15 -15.83 7.44
C ILE A 21 -0.87 -15.23 8.41
N ILE A 22 -0.79 -15.59 9.70
CA ILE A 22 -1.70 -15.14 10.77
C ILE A 22 -0.91 -14.36 11.80
N PHE A 23 -1.39 -13.18 12.15
CA PHE A 23 -0.76 -12.26 13.10
C PHE A 23 -1.71 -11.91 14.21
N ASP A 24 -1.21 -11.73 15.42
CA ASP A 24 -1.99 -11.21 16.55
C ASP A 24 -2.16 -9.68 16.45
N THR A 25 -1.17 -8.99 15.88
CA THR A 25 -1.17 -7.54 15.69
C THR A 25 -0.63 -7.18 14.31
N LEU A 26 -1.00 -6.00 13.79
CA LEU A 26 -0.36 -5.43 12.60
C LEU A 26 0.65 -4.37 13.03
N ASP A 27 1.89 -4.55 12.60
CA ASP A 27 2.85 -3.45 12.62
C ASP A 27 2.55 -2.52 11.43
N ALA A 28 2.01 -1.35 11.75
CA ALA A 28 1.75 -0.34 10.73
C ALA A 28 3.02 0.44 10.37
N SER A 29 4.06 0.39 11.20
CA SER A 29 5.18 1.33 11.13
C SER A 29 4.65 2.76 10.98
N ASN A 30 4.98 3.49 9.94
CA ASN A 30 4.39 4.81 9.66
C ASN A 30 3.24 4.75 8.63
N GLY A 31 2.60 3.59 8.46
CA GLY A 31 1.51 3.36 7.52
C GLY A 31 0.14 3.76 8.05
N LEU A 32 -0.82 3.82 7.16
CA LEU A 32 -2.23 4.11 7.46
C LEU A 32 -3.03 2.81 7.40
N ILE A 33 -3.85 2.57 8.43
CA ILE A 33 -4.73 1.41 8.51
C ILE A 33 -6.17 1.84 8.24
N PHE A 34 -6.81 1.17 7.30
CA PHE A 34 -8.23 1.33 6.98
C PHE A 34 -8.96 0.01 7.21
N SER A 35 -10.06 0.05 7.94
CA SER A 35 -10.86 -1.14 8.24
C SER A 35 -12.30 -0.97 7.77
N SER A 36 -12.84 -2.02 7.16
CA SER A 36 -14.26 -2.07 6.83
C SER A 36 -15.11 -2.21 8.10
N LYS A 37 -16.44 -2.04 7.95
CA LYS A 37 -17.39 -2.56 8.94
C LYS A 37 -17.31 -4.09 8.98
N SER A 38 -17.71 -4.68 10.11
CA SER A 38 -17.86 -6.13 10.25
C SER A 38 -18.93 -6.64 9.29
N PHE A 39 -18.63 -7.77 8.63
CA PHE A 39 -19.56 -8.40 7.69
C PHE A 39 -20.64 -9.20 8.43
N ASN A 40 -21.87 -9.08 7.96
CA ASN A 40 -23.03 -9.77 8.55
C ASN A 40 -23.30 -11.16 7.95
N ARG A 41 -22.53 -11.57 6.93
CA ARG A 41 -22.60 -12.88 6.25
C ARG A 41 -21.25 -13.29 5.70
N ASP A 42 -21.15 -14.59 5.38
CA ASP A 42 -20.01 -15.12 4.63
C ASP A 42 -20.02 -14.64 3.17
N PHE A 43 -18.84 -14.52 2.58
CA PHE A 43 -18.65 -14.30 1.14
C PHE A 43 -17.28 -14.80 0.70
N VAL A 44 -17.04 -14.85 -0.59
CA VAL A 44 -15.73 -15.24 -1.14
C VAL A 44 -15.12 -14.06 -1.86
N ILE A 45 -13.87 -13.72 -1.51
CA ILE A 45 -13.01 -12.91 -2.37
C ILE A 45 -12.48 -13.84 -3.44
N ASN A 46 -12.63 -13.47 -4.70
CA ASN A 46 -12.12 -14.28 -5.82
C ASN A 46 -11.67 -13.37 -6.96
N GLY A 47 -10.38 -13.11 -7.02
CA GLY A 47 -9.77 -12.24 -8.03
C GLY A 47 -8.68 -11.34 -7.46
N SER A 48 -8.26 -10.37 -8.28
CA SER A 48 -7.28 -9.34 -7.93
C SER A 48 -7.98 -8.04 -7.52
N PHE A 49 -7.51 -7.39 -6.47
CA PHE A 49 -8.04 -6.07 -6.12
C PHE A 49 -7.42 -4.99 -7.01
N THR A 50 -8.16 -3.93 -7.24
CA THR A 50 -7.76 -2.79 -8.08
C THR A 50 -8.10 -1.49 -7.37
N GLY A 51 -7.64 -0.37 -7.86
CA GLY A 51 -8.03 0.91 -7.29
C GLY A 51 -7.38 2.10 -7.96
N ASN A 52 -7.62 3.25 -7.36
CA ASN A 52 -6.97 4.49 -7.70
C ASN A 52 -6.74 5.29 -6.42
N LEU A 53 -5.50 5.61 -6.12
CA LEU A 53 -5.15 6.50 -5.04
C LEU A 53 -4.92 7.90 -5.59
N PHE A 54 -5.28 8.91 -4.83
CA PHE A 54 -4.99 10.30 -5.13
C PHE A 54 -4.12 10.88 -4.03
N ALA A 55 -2.96 11.40 -4.43
CA ALA A 55 -2.00 11.95 -3.50
C ALA A 55 -1.41 13.27 -3.97
N THR A 56 -1.04 14.13 -3.03
CA THR A 56 -0.16 15.27 -3.23
C THR A 56 1.10 14.99 -2.44
N ILE A 57 2.27 15.08 -3.08
CA ILE A 57 3.57 14.85 -2.43
C ILE A 57 4.54 16.00 -2.73
N ASN A 58 5.52 16.18 -1.86
CA ASN A 58 6.61 17.17 -2.03
C ASN A 58 7.77 16.66 -2.89
N LYS A 59 7.71 15.40 -3.34
CA LYS A 59 8.74 14.75 -4.16
C LYS A 59 8.24 14.43 -5.57
N LYS A 60 9.11 13.85 -6.40
CA LYS A 60 8.81 13.53 -7.81
C LYS A 60 8.32 12.09 -8.04
N ASP A 61 8.46 11.21 -7.04
CA ASP A 61 8.07 9.80 -7.14
C ASP A 61 7.95 9.17 -5.75
N MET A 62 7.33 7.99 -5.66
CA MET A 62 7.27 7.15 -4.47
C MET A 62 6.89 5.72 -4.84
N ASP A 63 7.30 4.74 -4.05
CA ASP A 63 6.86 3.36 -4.17
C ASP A 63 5.83 3.06 -3.07
N ILE A 64 4.60 2.73 -3.50
CA ILE A 64 3.46 2.49 -2.64
C ILE A 64 3.38 1.01 -2.31
N SER A 65 3.13 0.69 -1.05
CA SER A 65 2.81 -0.65 -0.58
C SER A 65 1.38 -0.69 -0.05
N LEU A 66 0.60 -1.64 -0.53
CA LEU A 66 -0.76 -1.95 -0.06
C LEU A 66 -0.80 -3.41 0.38
N ALA A 67 -1.08 -3.66 1.65
CA ALA A 67 -1.32 -5.00 2.16
C ALA A 67 -2.79 -5.14 2.55
N LEU A 68 -3.41 -6.26 2.14
CA LEU A 68 -4.79 -6.59 2.43
C LEU A 68 -4.83 -7.74 3.42
N TYR A 69 -5.62 -7.59 4.47
CA TYR A 69 -5.82 -8.57 5.53
C TYR A 69 -7.32 -8.82 5.76
N GLU A 70 -7.62 -10.00 6.27
CA GLU A 70 -8.85 -10.27 7.00
C GLU A 70 -8.57 -10.13 8.50
N LEU A 71 -9.24 -9.22 9.18
CA LEU A 71 -9.36 -9.26 10.64
C LEU A 71 -10.49 -10.24 10.97
N MET A 72 -10.11 -11.44 11.40
CA MET A 72 -11.02 -12.52 11.74
C MET A 72 -11.80 -12.20 13.02
N SER A 73 -12.92 -12.90 13.24
CA SER A 73 -13.77 -12.71 14.42
C SER A 73 -13.07 -13.03 15.75
N ASN A 74 -11.97 -13.80 15.72
CA ASN A 74 -11.12 -14.10 16.88
C ASN A 74 -10.06 -13.03 17.17
N GLY A 75 -10.08 -11.89 16.45
CA GLY A 75 -9.16 -10.78 16.63
C GLY A 75 -7.82 -10.93 15.91
N LYS A 76 -7.55 -12.04 15.23
CA LYS A 76 -6.29 -12.24 14.49
C LYS A 76 -6.40 -11.75 13.05
N TYR A 77 -5.28 -11.34 12.49
CA TYR A 77 -5.18 -10.88 11.11
C TYR A 77 -4.67 -11.99 10.21
N PHE A 78 -5.41 -12.31 9.16
CA PHE A 78 -4.98 -13.23 8.11
C PHE A 78 -4.49 -12.41 6.91
N PHE A 79 -3.24 -12.60 6.51
CA PHE A 79 -2.67 -11.93 5.33
C PHE A 79 -3.28 -12.52 4.06
N LEU A 80 -3.88 -11.67 3.23
CA LEU A 80 -4.51 -12.07 1.98
C LEU A 80 -3.57 -11.86 0.79
N THR A 81 -3.03 -10.65 0.67
CA THR A 81 -2.17 -10.29 -0.45
C THR A 81 -1.53 -8.91 -0.23
N ARG A 82 -0.52 -8.61 -1.03
CA ARG A 82 0.06 -7.27 -1.10
C ARG A 82 0.27 -6.82 -2.54
N TYR A 83 0.38 -5.52 -2.71
CA TYR A 83 0.77 -4.85 -3.93
C TYR A 83 1.88 -3.86 -3.62
N ILE A 84 2.93 -3.84 -4.43
CA ILE A 84 3.92 -2.78 -4.45
C ILE A 84 3.93 -2.20 -5.85
N GLY A 85 3.85 -0.89 -5.95
CA GLY A 85 3.83 -0.19 -7.23
C GLY A 85 4.52 1.15 -7.17
N ARG A 86 5.27 1.47 -8.23
CA ARG A 86 5.90 2.76 -8.39
C ARG A 86 4.93 3.76 -8.97
N ALA A 87 4.72 4.86 -8.25
CA ALA A 87 3.71 5.85 -8.60
C ALA A 87 3.95 6.48 -9.99
N SER A 88 5.19 6.71 -10.37
CA SER A 88 5.54 7.26 -11.69
C SER A 88 5.24 6.33 -12.88
N TYR A 89 5.03 5.02 -12.66
CA TYR A 89 4.62 4.06 -13.68
C TYR A 89 3.15 3.64 -13.57
N ALA A 90 2.39 4.20 -12.64
CA ALA A 90 1.02 3.77 -12.36
C ALA A 90 0.07 3.97 -13.56
N LYS A 91 0.25 5.03 -14.34
CA LYS A 91 -0.59 5.35 -15.52
C LYS A 91 -0.16 4.57 -16.77
N ASP A 92 1.12 4.28 -16.90
CA ASP A 92 1.72 3.59 -18.04
C ASP A 92 2.94 2.78 -17.57
N ASN A 93 2.87 1.46 -17.65
CA ASN A 93 3.95 0.58 -17.19
C ASN A 93 5.21 0.62 -18.08
N SER A 94 5.11 1.20 -19.28
CA SER A 94 6.22 1.31 -20.24
C SER A 94 6.93 2.66 -20.16
N LYS A 95 6.28 3.68 -19.57
CA LYS A 95 6.79 5.05 -19.57
C LYS A 95 6.66 5.70 -18.20
N ARG A 96 7.78 6.22 -17.71
CA ARG A 96 7.85 6.93 -16.45
C ARG A 96 7.22 8.32 -16.53
N HIS A 97 6.29 8.63 -15.65
CA HIS A 97 5.64 9.93 -15.50
C HIS A 97 5.91 10.47 -14.10
N LEU A 98 6.96 11.26 -13.93
CA LEU A 98 7.30 11.87 -12.65
C LEU A 98 6.20 12.83 -12.18
N PHE A 99 5.96 12.85 -10.89
CA PHE A 99 5.03 13.79 -10.27
C PHE A 99 5.59 15.22 -10.32
N LYS A 100 4.67 16.16 -10.40
CA LYS A 100 4.98 17.57 -10.11
C LYS A 100 4.79 17.77 -8.61
N PRO A 101 5.86 18.12 -7.85
CA PRO A 101 5.75 18.33 -6.40
C PRO A 101 4.61 19.28 -6.05
N ASN A 102 3.89 18.96 -4.99
CA ASN A 102 2.74 19.70 -4.47
C ASN A 102 1.49 19.72 -5.37
N ASN A 103 1.48 19.01 -6.49
CA ASN A 103 0.28 18.81 -7.28
C ASN A 103 -0.44 17.52 -6.86
N LYS A 104 -1.76 17.51 -7.00
CA LYS A 104 -2.58 16.31 -6.82
C LYS A 104 -2.42 15.39 -8.03
N GLU A 105 -2.03 14.15 -7.78
CA GLU A 105 -1.82 13.14 -8.81
C GLU A 105 -2.69 11.90 -8.56
N SER A 106 -3.07 11.26 -9.66
CA SER A 106 -3.81 10.00 -9.68
C SER A 106 -2.85 8.83 -9.85
N ILE A 107 -3.02 7.78 -9.05
CA ILE A 107 -2.17 6.60 -8.98
C ILE A 107 -3.05 5.35 -9.13
N PRO A 108 -3.47 5.02 -10.36
CA PRO A 108 -4.24 3.81 -10.60
C PRO A 108 -3.38 2.56 -10.42
N PHE A 109 -3.97 1.48 -9.93
CA PHE A 109 -3.32 0.18 -9.85
C PHE A 109 -4.29 -0.96 -10.17
N LYS A 110 -3.80 -1.99 -10.86
CA LYS A 110 -4.64 -3.09 -11.35
C LYS A 110 -3.96 -4.47 -11.38
N ASN A 111 -2.69 -4.55 -11.29
CA ASN A 111 -1.96 -5.81 -11.44
C ASN A 111 -1.60 -6.41 -10.08
N THR A 112 -2.58 -6.50 -9.17
CA THR A 112 -2.38 -7.12 -7.87
C THR A 112 -2.45 -8.64 -7.96
N ARG A 113 -1.88 -9.33 -6.96
CA ARG A 113 -1.92 -10.78 -6.91
C ARG A 113 -3.36 -11.27 -6.70
N PHE A 114 -3.68 -12.41 -7.31
CA PHE A 114 -4.97 -13.09 -7.17
C PHE A 114 -5.17 -13.59 -5.73
N VAL A 115 -6.39 -13.41 -5.22
CA VAL A 115 -6.84 -13.94 -3.92
C VAL A 115 -8.07 -14.79 -4.14
N SER A 116 -8.10 -15.98 -3.53
CA SER A 116 -9.30 -16.80 -3.43
C SER A 116 -9.44 -17.26 -1.98
N LYS A 117 -10.36 -16.62 -1.25
CA LYS A 117 -10.58 -16.94 0.17
C LYS A 117 -12.01 -16.66 0.60
N LYS A 118 -12.59 -17.61 1.34
CA LYS A 118 -13.82 -17.39 2.08
C LYS A 118 -13.55 -16.47 3.28
N ILE A 119 -14.31 -15.40 3.37
CA ILE A 119 -14.33 -14.46 4.50
C ILE A 119 -15.57 -14.78 5.34
N SER A 120 -15.38 -14.99 6.62
CA SER A 120 -16.44 -15.41 7.51
C SER A 120 -17.26 -14.22 8.02
N LYS A 121 -18.52 -14.47 8.37
CA LYS A 121 -19.35 -13.53 9.14
C LYS A 121 -18.59 -13.07 10.40
N GLY A 122 -18.70 -11.79 10.73
CA GLY A 122 -18.01 -11.18 11.87
C GLY A 122 -16.61 -10.63 11.54
N SER A 123 -15.99 -11.08 10.45
CA SER A 123 -14.70 -10.56 10.01
C SER A 123 -14.81 -9.14 9.42
N ARG A 124 -13.64 -8.49 9.25
CA ARG A 124 -13.46 -7.20 8.55
C ARG A 124 -12.36 -7.34 7.52
N LEU A 125 -12.40 -6.54 6.48
CA LEU A 125 -11.24 -6.34 5.62
C LEU A 125 -10.43 -5.16 6.13
N VAL A 126 -9.12 -5.32 6.17
CA VAL A 126 -8.18 -4.31 6.63
C VAL A 126 -7.13 -4.06 5.55
N ILE A 127 -6.89 -2.80 5.26
CA ILE A 127 -5.86 -2.35 4.33
C ILE A 127 -4.81 -1.57 5.12
N LEU A 128 -3.56 -1.96 4.93
CA LEU A 128 -2.40 -1.20 5.36
C LEU A 128 -1.80 -0.52 4.12
N LEU A 129 -1.89 0.81 4.08
CA LEU A 129 -1.28 1.65 3.06
C LEU A 129 0.03 2.22 3.60
N ASN A 130 1.13 1.97 2.92
CA ASN A 130 2.43 2.46 3.33
C ASN A 130 3.32 2.81 2.12
N ILE A 131 4.47 3.40 2.39
CA ILE A 131 5.53 3.66 1.42
C ILE A 131 6.61 2.61 1.60
N ASN A 132 7.09 2.05 0.49
CA ASN A 132 8.08 1.00 0.56
C ASN A 132 9.42 1.50 1.11
N LYS A 133 9.81 0.97 2.27
CA LYS A 133 11.13 1.14 2.93
C LYS A 133 11.79 -0.21 3.21
N HIS A 134 11.29 -1.28 2.57
CA HIS A 134 11.73 -2.63 2.89
C HIS A 134 13.21 -2.84 2.53
N PRO A 135 14.05 -3.41 3.43
CA PRO A 135 15.49 -3.53 3.21
C PRO A 135 15.88 -4.49 2.07
N PHE A 136 14.98 -5.41 1.67
CA PHE A 136 15.21 -6.34 0.57
C PHE A 136 14.66 -5.85 -0.77
N GLU A 137 14.21 -4.61 -0.85
CA GLU A 137 13.70 -4.01 -2.08
C GLU A 137 14.43 -2.70 -2.37
N ILE A 138 14.55 -2.37 -3.65
CA ILE A 138 15.13 -1.07 -4.04
C ILE A 138 14.21 0.03 -3.52
N ILE A 139 14.79 0.96 -2.76
CA ILE A 139 14.06 2.08 -2.18
C ILE A 139 14.07 3.24 -3.16
N ASN A 140 12.88 3.76 -3.45
CA ASN A 140 12.68 4.98 -4.22
C ASN A 140 12.66 6.18 -3.27
N TYR A 141 13.72 6.97 -3.29
CA TYR A 141 13.84 8.16 -2.44
C TYR A 141 13.09 9.38 -2.99
N GLY A 142 12.53 9.27 -4.19
CA GLY A 142 11.67 10.28 -4.80
C GLY A 142 12.39 11.46 -5.42
N SER A 143 13.68 11.36 -5.68
CA SER A 143 14.47 12.46 -6.29
C SER A 143 14.08 12.72 -7.75
N GLY A 144 13.58 11.68 -8.44
CA GLY A 144 13.30 11.70 -9.87
C GLY A 144 14.44 11.19 -10.75
N LYS A 145 15.58 10.82 -10.19
CA LYS A 145 16.62 10.03 -10.88
C LYS A 145 16.11 8.63 -11.22
N PRO A 146 16.74 7.85 -12.09
CA PRO A 146 16.55 6.41 -12.12
C PRO A 146 16.73 5.84 -10.71
N VAL A 147 15.78 5.02 -10.23
CA VAL A 147 15.82 4.56 -8.83
C VAL A 147 17.04 3.69 -8.53
N SER A 148 17.57 2.98 -9.54
CA SER A 148 18.84 2.26 -9.43
C SER A 148 20.04 3.14 -9.10
N ASP A 149 19.97 4.43 -9.42
CA ASP A 149 21.04 5.40 -9.25
C ASP A 149 20.84 6.27 -8.00
N GLU A 150 19.71 6.09 -7.29
CA GLU A 150 19.41 6.78 -6.05
C GLU A 150 20.17 6.14 -4.87
N THR A 151 20.62 6.99 -3.96
CA THR A 151 21.24 6.60 -2.69
C THR A 151 20.51 7.28 -1.53
N ILE A 152 20.85 6.93 -0.29
CA ILE A 152 20.28 7.57 0.90
C ILE A 152 20.50 9.10 0.92
N ASN A 153 21.55 9.59 0.26
CA ASN A 153 21.82 11.02 0.12
C ASN A 153 20.76 11.74 -0.72
N ASP A 154 20.10 11.02 -1.64
CA ASP A 154 19.01 11.52 -2.48
C ASP A 154 17.69 11.62 -1.71
N ALA A 155 17.62 11.07 -0.50
CA ALA A 155 16.42 11.14 0.35
C ALA A 155 16.06 12.60 0.70
N GLY A 156 17.07 13.49 0.88
CA GLY A 156 16.83 14.90 1.21
C GLY A 156 15.94 15.07 2.44
N GLU A 157 14.88 15.87 2.29
CA GLU A 157 13.82 16.03 3.30
C GLU A 157 12.86 14.83 3.32
N PRO A 158 12.17 14.58 4.45
CA PRO A 158 11.13 13.54 4.52
C PRO A 158 10.07 13.70 3.44
N LEU A 159 9.57 12.58 2.93
CA LEU A 159 8.43 12.54 2.02
C LEU A 159 7.16 12.93 2.79
N GLN A 160 6.53 14.01 2.37
CA GLN A 160 5.25 14.48 2.89
C GLN A 160 4.14 14.07 1.92
N ILE A 161 3.14 13.38 2.42
CA ILE A 161 2.02 12.90 1.60
C ILE A 161 0.72 13.42 2.18
N LYS A 162 -0.11 13.99 1.32
CA LYS A 162 -1.53 14.22 1.57
C LYS A 162 -2.34 13.27 0.71
N TRP A 163 -2.94 12.26 1.33
CA TRP A 163 -3.90 11.36 0.68
C TRP A 163 -5.27 12.02 0.60
N HIS A 164 -5.92 11.90 -0.54
CA HIS A 164 -7.22 12.49 -0.80
C HIS A 164 -8.36 11.47 -0.65
N ASN A 165 -9.53 11.97 -0.27
CA ASN A 165 -10.71 11.15 0.07
C ASN A 165 -11.40 10.49 -1.13
N GLU A 166 -11.07 10.91 -2.36
CA GLU A 166 -11.52 10.26 -3.58
C GLU A 166 -10.78 8.93 -3.86
N SER A 167 -9.74 8.62 -3.11
CA SER A 167 -9.02 7.35 -3.21
C SER A 167 -9.95 6.18 -2.91
N PHE A 168 -9.84 5.13 -3.71
CA PHE A 168 -10.65 3.93 -3.52
C PHE A 168 -9.90 2.66 -3.89
N ILE A 169 -10.35 1.55 -3.29
CA ILE A 169 -9.92 0.19 -3.61
C ILE A 169 -11.16 -0.65 -3.89
N LYS A 170 -11.13 -1.41 -4.99
CA LYS A 170 -12.18 -2.34 -5.40
C LYS A 170 -11.71 -3.77 -5.14
N ILE A 171 -12.47 -4.50 -4.35
CA ILE A 171 -12.17 -5.89 -4.00
C ILE A 171 -13.24 -6.77 -4.65
N PRO A 172 -12.87 -7.78 -5.48
CA PRO A 172 -13.83 -8.64 -6.16
C PRO A 172 -14.47 -9.61 -5.16
N ILE A 173 -15.78 -9.50 -5.00
CA ILE A 173 -16.57 -10.35 -4.10
C ILE A 173 -17.52 -11.18 -4.93
N ARG A 174 -17.49 -12.51 -4.75
CA ARG A 174 -18.51 -13.43 -5.24
C ARG A 174 -19.57 -13.60 -4.16
N LYS A 175 -20.81 -13.30 -4.51
CA LYS A 175 -21.96 -13.67 -3.69
C LYS A 175 -22.24 -15.17 -3.91
N ASN A 176 -22.38 -15.91 -2.85
CA ASN A 176 -22.92 -17.28 -2.90
C ASN A 176 -24.42 -17.22 -3.12
#